data_a63e7cfae050e1714ac94bd784ca05d0
#
_entry.id   a63e7cfae050e1714ac94bd784ca05d0
#
_cell.length_a   1.000
_cell.length_b   1.000
_cell.length_c   1.000
_cell.angle_alpha   90.00
_cell.angle_beta   90.00
_cell.angle_gamma   90.00
#
_symmetry.space_group_name_H-M   'P 1'
#
loop_
_entity.id
_entity.type
_entity.pdbx_description
1 polymer ?
#
loop_
_entity_poly.entity_id
_entity_poly.type
_entity_poly.pdbx_seq_one_letter_code
_entity_poly.pdbx_strand_id
1 'polypeptide(L)'
;MRIEEEIKLDYSDVLFRPKRSTLKSRKEVDLSRTYKFKHSNREWTGIPIIASNMDGVGELNVASSLAKYKIITALTKQHNLDLINNFSPIKDIFNYIALSSGTGKESFERLNQIISEHTYIQFICIDVANGYSENFSHFVSSAREKYPSKTIIAGNVVTADMTQELILSGADVVKVGIGPGSVCTTRIQTGVGYPQLSAVIECADAAHGLGAHIIADGGCTCPGDVAKAFGGGADFVMLGGMLAGHEEGGGKIISENEKQYIEFYGSSSEEAIEKHYGGLSDYRSSEGKKVKIPFRGKIDQSVKAILGGVRSSCTYVGAPSLKQLSKCTTFIRVNQQYNDTFGRV
;
A
#
# COMPACT_ATOMS: atom_id res chain seq x y z
N MET A 1 29.08 -13.96 9.79
CA MET A 1 28.27 -13.84 8.56
C MET A 1 27.32 -15.03 8.51
N ARG A 2 26.03 -14.80 8.27
CA ARG A 2 25.03 -15.85 8.10
C ARG A 2 24.34 -15.65 6.76
N ILE A 3 24.11 -16.72 6.03
CA ILE A 3 23.30 -16.75 4.80
C ILE A 3 22.09 -17.62 5.10
N GLU A 4 20.90 -17.12 4.84
CA GLU A 4 19.66 -17.90 4.87
C GLU A 4 19.53 -18.64 3.54
N GLU A 5 19.51 -19.96 3.58
CA GLU A 5 19.52 -20.81 2.38
C GLU A 5 18.14 -20.93 1.73
N GLU A 6 17.07 -20.64 2.47
CA GLU A 6 15.72 -20.67 1.95
C GLU A 6 15.50 -19.59 0.90
N ILE A 7 15.10 -19.99 -0.30
CA ILE A 7 14.85 -19.05 -1.40
C ILE A 7 13.56 -18.27 -1.11
N LYS A 8 13.71 -16.95 -0.97
CA LYS A 8 12.58 -16.03 -0.82
C LYS A 8 12.02 -15.64 -2.18
N LEU A 9 10.71 -15.43 -2.27
CA LEU A 9 9.94 -15.29 -3.51
C LEU A 9 9.28 -13.94 -3.61
N ASP A 10 9.37 -13.32 -4.78
CA ASP A 10 8.53 -12.19 -5.20
C ASP A 10 7.25 -12.71 -5.89
N TYR A 11 6.31 -11.81 -6.22
CA TYR A 11 5.07 -12.22 -6.91
C TYR A 11 5.34 -12.80 -8.30
N SER A 12 6.43 -12.42 -8.95
CA SER A 12 6.87 -12.94 -10.25
C SER A 12 7.29 -14.40 -10.22
N ASP A 13 7.62 -14.94 -9.06
CA ASP A 13 8.18 -16.29 -8.91
C ASP A 13 7.10 -17.37 -8.75
N VAL A 14 5.84 -16.98 -8.66
CA VAL A 14 4.74 -17.89 -8.40
C VAL A 14 3.51 -17.61 -9.27
N LEU A 15 2.71 -18.66 -9.47
CA LEU A 15 1.34 -18.58 -9.97
C LEU A 15 0.39 -19.29 -9.02
N PHE A 16 -0.90 -18.92 -9.05
CA PHE A 16 -1.94 -19.71 -8.42
C PHE A 16 -2.11 -21.05 -9.16
N ARG A 17 -2.16 -22.13 -8.42
CA ARG A 17 -2.63 -23.42 -8.96
C ARG A 17 -4.15 -23.38 -9.07
N PRO A 18 -4.74 -23.55 -10.26
CA PRO A 18 -6.17 -23.62 -10.42
C PRO A 18 -6.76 -24.79 -9.61
N LYS A 19 -7.94 -24.59 -9.05
CA LYS A 19 -8.66 -25.60 -8.29
C LYS A 19 -10.08 -25.73 -8.80
N ARG A 20 -10.71 -26.87 -8.53
CA ARG A 20 -12.14 -27.06 -8.79
C ARG A 20 -12.95 -26.00 -8.04
N SER A 21 -13.83 -25.30 -8.75
CA SER A 21 -14.66 -24.23 -8.21
C SER A 21 -16.15 -24.57 -8.42
N THR A 22 -16.96 -24.24 -7.45
CA THR A 22 -18.43 -24.31 -7.53
C THR A 22 -19.06 -22.99 -7.97
N LEU A 23 -18.25 -21.93 -8.08
CA LEU A 23 -18.70 -20.60 -8.49
C LEU A 23 -19.07 -20.59 -9.98
N LYS A 24 -20.27 -20.14 -10.29
CA LYS A 24 -20.81 -20.06 -11.66
C LYS A 24 -20.45 -18.73 -12.32
N SER A 25 -20.20 -17.69 -11.55
CA SER A 25 -19.92 -16.34 -12.05
C SER A 25 -18.97 -15.58 -11.13
N ARG A 26 -18.12 -14.73 -11.73
CA ARG A 26 -17.28 -13.76 -10.99
C ARG A 26 -18.10 -12.77 -10.17
N LYS A 27 -19.38 -12.57 -10.51
CA LYS A 27 -20.31 -11.70 -9.76
C LYS A 27 -20.63 -12.24 -8.36
N GLU A 28 -20.46 -13.54 -8.14
CA GLU A 28 -20.71 -14.20 -6.85
C GLU A 28 -19.58 -13.92 -5.84
N VAL A 29 -18.43 -13.44 -6.30
CA VAL A 29 -17.28 -13.18 -5.43
C VAL A 29 -17.44 -11.87 -4.68
N ASP A 30 -17.49 -11.94 -3.35
CA ASP A 30 -17.46 -10.77 -2.49
C ASP A 30 -16.02 -10.34 -2.19
N LEU A 31 -15.66 -9.11 -2.59
CA LEU A 31 -14.35 -8.50 -2.31
C LEU A 31 -14.34 -7.65 -1.04
N SER A 32 -15.51 -7.40 -0.44
CA SER A 32 -15.61 -6.62 0.79
C SER A 32 -15.09 -7.42 1.98
N ARG A 33 -14.40 -6.75 2.89
CA ARG A 33 -13.95 -7.33 4.16
C ARG A 33 -14.27 -6.40 5.31
N THR A 34 -14.59 -6.99 6.45
CA THR A 34 -14.70 -6.27 7.72
C THR A 34 -13.53 -6.66 8.61
N TYR A 35 -12.83 -5.65 9.13
CA TYR A 35 -11.73 -5.78 10.06
C TYR A 35 -12.07 -5.12 11.39
N LYS A 36 -11.71 -5.78 12.48
CA LYS A 36 -11.68 -5.20 13.82
C LYS A 36 -10.21 -5.00 14.20
N PHE A 37 -9.85 -3.78 14.52
CA PHE A 37 -8.48 -3.41 14.84
C PHE A 37 -8.16 -3.66 16.30
N LYS A 38 -6.95 -4.17 16.55
CA LYS A 38 -6.51 -4.67 17.87
C LYS A 38 -6.52 -3.62 18.97
N HIS A 39 -5.91 -2.48 18.74
CA HIS A 39 -5.70 -1.44 19.74
C HIS A 39 -6.80 -0.39 19.73
N SER A 40 -7.20 0.07 18.57
CA SER A 40 -8.28 1.06 18.44
C SER A 40 -9.67 0.49 18.73
N ASN A 41 -9.83 -0.84 18.70
CA ASN A 41 -11.12 -1.55 18.83
C ASN A 41 -12.18 -1.11 17.81
N ARG A 42 -11.78 -0.41 16.75
CA ARG A 42 -12.66 0.04 15.69
C ARG A 42 -12.92 -1.06 14.68
N GLU A 43 -14.05 -0.96 14.03
CA GLU A 43 -14.37 -1.78 12.86
C GLU A 43 -14.38 -0.92 11.59
N TRP A 44 -13.90 -1.50 10.50
CA TRP A 44 -13.97 -0.90 9.17
C TRP A 44 -14.39 -1.96 8.15
N THR A 45 -15.26 -1.56 7.22
CA THR A 45 -15.75 -2.43 6.13
C THR A 45 -15.53 -1.75 4.79
N GLY A 46 -14.89 -2.46 3.88
CA GLY A 46 -14.65 -1.99 2.52
C GLY A 46 -13.83 -2.98 1.70
N ILE A 47 -13.36 -2.54 0.54
CA ILE A 47 -12.41 -3.28 -0.28
C ILE A 47 -11.01 -2.98 0.24
N PRO A 48 -10.24 -3.98 0.71
CA PRO A 48 -8.99 -3.73 1.44
C PRO A 48 -7.81 -3.41 0.51
N ILE A 49 -8.00 -2.45 -0.35
CA ILE A 49 -6.96 -1.81 -1.16
C ILE A 49 -6.73 -0.42 -0.59
N ILE A 50 -5.48 0.02 -0.61
CA ILE A 50 -5.07 1.35 -0.14
C ILE A 50 -4.27 2.02 -1.26
N ALA A 51 -4.67 3.22 -1.68
CA ALA A 51 -3.82 4.05 -2.53
C ALA A 51 -2.66 4.60 -1.69
N SER A 52 -1.43 4.49 -2.22
CA SER A 52 -0.21 4.86 -1.48
C SER A 52 -0.09 6.38 -1.28
N ASN A 53 0.58 6.76 -0.20
CA ASN A 53 0.87 8.15 0.17
C ASN A 53 2.01 8.76 -0.67
N MET A 54 1.88 8.66 -1.99
CA MET A 54 2.83 9.17 -2.97
C MET A 54 2.20 10.31 -3.76
N ASP A 55 3.02 11.25 -4.23
CA ASP A 55 2.58 12.31 -5.15
C ASP A 55 1.88 11.69 -6.38
N GLY A 56 0.74 12.26 -6.76
CA GLY A 56 -0.08 11.77 -7.87
C GLY A 56 -0.92 10.53 -7.57
N VAL A 57 -0.86 10.01 -6.33
CA VAL A 57 -1.65 8.85 -5.87
C VAL A 57 -2.38 9.17 -4.56
N GLY A 58 -1.67 9.66 -3.54
CA GLY A 58 -2.23 10.00 -2.23
C GLY A 58 -2.89 11.38 -2.19
N GLU A 59 -3.76 11.67 -3.15
CA GLU A 59 -4.38 12.97 -3.36
C GLU A 59 -5.89 12.97 -2.98
N LEU A 60 -6.43 14.13 -2.57
CA LEU A 60 -7.83 14.24 -2.15
C LEU A 60 -8.83 13.89 -3.26
N ASN A 61 -8.53 14.23 -4.51
CA ASN A 61 -9.40 13.89 -5.65
C ASN A 61 -9.37 12.37 -5.92
N VAL A 62 -8.21 11.72 -5.76
CA VAL A 62 -8.08 10.26 -5.81
C VAL A 62 -8.90 9.63 -4.68
N ALA A 63 -8.79 10.16 -3.46
CA ALA A 63 -9.57 9.69 -2.31
C ALA A 63 -11.07 9.79 -2.56
N SER A 64 -11.54 10.88 -3.13
CA SER A 64 -12.96 11.06 -3.49
C SER A 64 -13.44 10.02 -4.51
N SER A 65 -12.63 9.70 -5.50
CA SER A 65 -12.98 8.70 -6.50
C SER A 65 -12.92 7.28 -5.95
N LEU A 66 -11.91 6.94 -5.13
CA LEU A 66 -11.74 5.62 -4.53
C LEU A 66 -12.75 5.33 -3.41
N ALA A 67 -13.20 6.33 -2.67
CA ALA A 67 -14.22 6.19 -1.63
C ALA A 67 -15.54 5.61 -2.17
N LYS A 68 -15.90 5.87 -3.44
CA LYS A 68 -17.06 5.28 -4.12
C LYS A 68 -16.98 3.75 -4.17
N TYR A 69 -15.77 3.20 -4.18
CA TYR A 69 -15.48 1.76 -4.13
C TYR A 69 -15.21 1.26 -2.71
N LYS A 70 -15.30 2.12 -1.69
CA LYS A 70 -14.92 1.82 -0.31
C LYS A 70 -13.45 1.38 -0.20
N ILE A 71 -12.58 2.05 -0.95
CA ILE A 71 -11.13 1.88 -0.96
C ILE A 71 -10.49 3.04 -0.22
N ILE A 72 -9.47 2.76 0.61
CA ILE A 72 -8.76 3.77 1.41
C ILE A 72 -7.70 4.48 0.55
N THR A 73 -7.51 5.76 0.77
CA THR A 73 -6.36 6.52 0.26
C THR A 73 -5.52 7.01 1.43
N ALA A 74 -4.26 6.63 1.47
CA ALA A 74 -3.28 7.25 2.36
C ALA A 74 -2.84 8.57 1.72
N LEU A 75 -3.20 9.69 2.34
CA LEU A 75 -2.84 11.01 1.85
C LEU A 75 -1.35 11.25 2.01
N THR A 76 -0.77 12.04 1.11
CA THR A 76 0.66 12.40 1.23
C THR A 76 0.93 13.17 2.52
N LYS A 77 2.17 13.11 3.02
CA LYS A 77 2.59 13.81 4.26
C LYS A 77 2.50 15.33 4.18
N GLN A 78 2.34 15.88 2.98
CA GLN A 78 2.30 17.32 2.67
C GLN A 78 0.90 17.92 2.81
N HIS A 79 -0.14 17.10 2.90
CA HIS A 79 -1.48 17.62 3.18
C HIS A 79 -1.49 18.34 4.53
N ASN A 80 -2.01 19.57 4.50
CA ASN A 80 -2.17 20.41 5.66
C ASN A 80 -3.66 20.66 5.94
N LEU A 81 -3.92 21.33 7.04
CA LEU A 81 -5.28 21.64 7.49
C LEU A 81 -6.07 22.45 6.45
N ASP A 82 -5.42 23.45 5.81
CA ASP A 82 -6.10 24.32 4.84
C ASP A 82 -6.54 23.54 3.60
N LEU A 83 -5.70 22.63 3.09
CA LEU A 83 -6.06 21.78 1.96
C LEU A 83 -7.25 20.88 2.28
N ILE A 84 -7.29 20.34 3.49
CA ILE A 84 -8.37 19.46 3.92
C ILE A 84 -9.65 20.25 4.18
N ASN A 85 -9.58 21.41 4.82
CA ASN A 85 -10.73 22.27 5.08
C ASN A 85 -11.39 22.80 3.81
N ASN A 86 -10.57 23.12 2.80
CA ASN A 86 -11.05 23.62 1.52
C ASN A 86 -11.59 22.51 0.59
N PHE A 87 -11.44 21.23 0.97
CA PHE A 87 -11.93 20.11 0.18
C PHE A 87 -13.38 19.78 0.57
N SER A 88 -14.33 20.29 -0.21
CA SER A 88 -15.78 20.14 0.07
C SER A 88 -16.25 18.70 0.35
N PRO A 89 -15.82 17.66 -0.41
CA PRO A 89 -16.27 16.29 -0.18
C PRO A 89 -15.66 15.59 1.05
N ILE A 90 -14.87 16.25 1.90
CA ILE A 90 -14.13 15.58 2.99
C ILE A 90 -15.03 14.76 3.92
N LYS A 91 -16.25 15.24 4.20
CA LYS A 91 -17.21 14.56 5.07
C LYS A 91 -17.72 13.24 4.49
N ASP A 92 -17.70 13.09 3.16
CA ASP A 92 -18.18 11.89 2.48
C ASP A 92 -17.10 10.81 2.39
N ILE A 93 -15.84 11.21 2.50
CA ILE A 93 -14.69 10.33 2.28
C ILE A 93 -13.88 10.02 3.54
N PHE A 94 -14.16 10.63 4.69
CA PHE A 94 -13.31 10.52 5.89
C PHE A 94 -13.10 9.07 6.39
N ASN A 95 -14.02 8.15 6.12
CA ASN A 95 -13.88 6.74 6.44
C ASN A 95 -12.90 5.99 5.52
N TYR A 96 -12.47 6.65 4.43
CA TYR A 96 -11.64 6.07 3.38
C TYR A 96 -10.37 6.89 3.14
N ILE A 97 -9.96 7.67 4.13
CA ILE A 97 -8.65 8.36 4.11
C ILE A 97 -7.83 7.98 5.34
N ALA A 98 -6.52 7.88 5.13
CA ALA A 98 -5.53 7.78 6.19
C ALA A 98 -4.61 9.00 6.11
N LEU A 99 -4.41 9.69 7.22
CA LEU A 99 -3.48 10.83 7.32
C LEU A 99 -2.07 10.30 7.53
N SER A 100 -1.16 10.66 6.64
CA SER A 100 0.23 10.21 6.73
C SER A 100 1.12 11.20 7.49
N SER A 101 2.05 10.66 8.29
CA SER A 101 3.09 11.40 8.98
C SER A 101 4.41 10.63 8.93
N GLY A 102 5.52 11.36 8.93
CA GLY A 102 6.81 10.82 9.36
C GLY A 102 6.97 10.92 10.88
N THR A 103 8.20 10.67 11.36
CA THR A 103 8.57 10.79 12.78
C THR A 103 9.11 12.18 13.13
N GLY A 104 9.30 13.06 12.14
CA GLY A 104 9.76 14.43 12.37
C GLY A 104 8.72 15.29 13.08
N LYS A 105 9.18 16.19 13.95
CA LYS A 105 8.35 17.07 14.77
C LYS A 105 7.31 17.84 13.95
N GLU A 106 7.72 18.52 12.89
CA GLU A 106 6.84 19.32 12.02
C GLU A 106 5.74 18.47 11.35
N SER A 107 6.11 17.26 10.86
CA SER A 107 5.17 16.33 10.25
C SER A 107 4.11 15.86 11.24
N PHE A 108 4.52 15.60 12.48
CA PHE A 108 3.63 15.15 13.54
C PHE A 108 2.76 16.30 14.09
N GLU A 109 3.29 17.51 14.18
CA GLU A 109 2.49 18.70 14.53
C GLU A 109 1.41 18.99 13.50
N ARG A 110 1.73 18.88 12.20
CA ARG A 110 0.76 19.01 11.10
C ARG A 110 -0.36 17.97 11.23
N LEU A 111 0.00 16.71 11.47
CA LEU A 111 -0.97 15.64 11.73
C LEU A 111 -1.88 15.98 12.92
N ASN A 112 -1.29 16.48 14.03
CA ASN A 112 -2.03 16.86 15.24
C ASN A 112 -3.06 17.96 14.95
N GLN A 113 -2.70 18.99 14.18
CA GLN A 113 -3.60 20.06 13.78
C GLN A 113 -4.80 19.52 13.00
N ILE A 114 -4.54 18.67 12.01
CA ILE A 114 -5.61 18.09 11.21
C ILE A 114 -6.55 17.24 12.07
N ILE A 115 -6.01 16.35 12.91
CA ILE A 115 -6.84 15.47 13.76
C ILE A 115 -7.64 16.25 14.80
N SER A 116 -7.12 17.37 15.31
CA SER A 116 -7.83 18.18 16.30
C SER A 116 -9.14 18.79 15.73
N GLU A 117 -9.16 19.15 14.46
CA GLU A 117 -10.34 19.69 13.78
C GLU A 117 -11.20 18.59 13.12
N HIS A 118 -10.55 17.56 12.58
CA HIS A 118 -11.22 16.45 11.89
C HIS A 118 -11.18 15.16 12.73
N THR A 119 -11.75 15.20 13.91
CA THR A 119 -11.74 14.08 14.88
C THR A 119 -12.38 12.80 14.33
N TYR A 120 -13.20 12.89 13.31
CA TYR A 120 -13.86 11.75 12.65
C TYR A 120 -12.93 10.95 11.73
N ILE A 121 -11.79 11.48 11.26
CA ILE A 121 -10.80 10.72 10.49
C ILE A 121 -10.19 9.66 11.40
N GLN A 122 -10.20 8.39 10.94
CA GLN A 122 -9.92 7.25 11.79
C GLN A 122 -8.52 6.70 11.64
N PHE A 123 -7.91 6.82 10.46
CA PHE A 123 -6.64 6.17 10.14
C PHE A 123 -5.47 7.16 10.19
N ILE A 124 -4.40 6.75 10.86
CA ILE A 124 -3.10 7.42 10.88
C ILE A 124 -2.08 6.48 10.26
N CYS A 125 -1.31 6.94 9.28
CA CYS A 125 -0.23 6.20 8.65
C CYS A 125 1.12 6.82 9.02
N ILE A 126 1.85 6.15 9.91
CA ILE A 126 3.21 6.53 10.31
C ILE A 126 4.18 5.80 9.39
N ASP A 127 4.78 6.55 8.48
CA ASP A 127 5.50 6.00 7.33
C ASP A 127 6.95 6.47 7.29
N VAL A 128 7.86 5.51 7.36
CA VAL A 128 9.31 5.69 7.22
C VAL A 128 9.88 4.64 6.27
N ALA A 129 10.98 4.97 5.58
CA ALA A 129 11.65 4.03 4.68
C ALA A 129 12.25 2.82 5.42
N ASN A 130 12.70 3.04 6.67
CA ASN A 130 13.31 2.03 7.53
C ASN A 130 12.64 1.99 8.90
N GLY A 131 11.75 1.03 9.10
CA GLY A 131 11.02 0.81 10.36
C GLY A 131 11.80 0.04 11.43
N TYR A 132 13.10 -0.24 11.22
CA TYR A 132 13.92 -1.05 12.13
C TYR A 132 14.64 -0.26 13.22
N SER A 133 14.46 1.06 13.27
CA SER A 133 15.09 1.86 14.33
C SER A 133 14.28 1.78 15.63
N GLU A 134 14.97 1.66 16.76
CA GLU A 134 14.39 1.70 18.10
C GLU A 134 13.53 2.97 18.31
N ASN A 135 14.03 4.10 17.82
CA ASN A 135 13.29 5.36 17.85
C ASN A 135 11.94 5.29 17.14
N PHE A 136 11.80 4.44 16.10
CA PHE A 136 10.55 4.26 15.39
C PHE A 136 9.51 3.53 16.23
N SER A 137 9.88 2.44 16.90
CA SER A 137 8.99 1.70 17.82
C SER A 137 8.53 2.60 18.97
N HIS A 138 9.44 3.38 19.57
CA HIS A 138 9.09 4.36 20.61
C HIS A 138 8.14 5.45 20.10
N PHE A 139 8.34 5.92 18.87
CA PHE A 139 7.43 6.89 18.26
C PHE A 139 6.03 6.31 18.05
N VAL A 140 5.92 5.06 17.61
CA VAL A 140 4.63 4.37 17.45
C VAL A 140 3.92 4.24 18.80
N SER A 141 4.63 3.90 19.88
CA SER A 141 4.09 3.85 21.24
C SER A 141 3.56 5.21 21.68
N SER A 142 4.33 6.27 21.48
CA SER A 142 3.92 7.65 21.82
C SER A 142 2.69 8.10 21.00
N ALA A 143 2.63 7.71 19.73
CA ALA A 143 1.47 8.00 18.89
C ALA A 143 0.23 7.23 19.36
N ARG A 144 0.39 5.97 19.83
CA ARG A 144 -0.69 5.17 20.39
C ARG A 144 -1.23 5.79 21.68
N GLU A 145 -0.35 6.23 22.57
CA GLU A 145 -0.75 6.91 23.83
C GLU A 145 -1.55 8.18 23.52
N LYS A 146 -1.11 8.96 22.53
CA LYS A 146 -1.78 10.20 22.12
C LYS A 146 -3.12 9.96 21.42
N TYR A 147 -3.22 8.90 20.63
CA TYR A 147 -4.38 8.58 19.79
C TYR A 147 -4.94 7.19 20.08
N PRO A 148 -5.43 6.90 21.30
CA PRO A 148 -5.85 5.56 21.70
C PRO A 148 -7.00 4.99 20.86
N SER A 149 -7.85 5.84 20.28
CA SER A 149 -9.01 5.43 19.49
C SER A 149 -8.78 5.47 17.97
N LYS A 150 -7.62 5.89 17.49
CA LYS A 150 -7.31 5.92 16.05
C LYS A 150 -6.68 4.61 15.62
N THR A 151 -6.96 4.19 14.40
CA THR A 151 -6.29 3.02 13.79
C THR A 151 -4.93 3.45 13.28
N ILE A 152 -3.87 2.92 13.87
CA ILE A 152 -2.48 3.25 13.52
C ILE A 152 -1.93 2.20 12.56
N ILE A 153 -1.52 2.68 11.39
CA ILE A 153 -0.73 1.98 10.40
C ILE A 153 0.73 2.41 10.59
N ALA A 154 1.66 1.47 10.69
CA ALA A 154 3.08 1.79 10.88
C ALA A 154 3.99 0.92 10.00
N GLY A 155 5.09 1.46 9.50
CA GLY A 155 6.09 0.75 8.70
C GLY A 155 7.06 1.69 7.98
N ASN A 156 7.97 1.11 7.16
CA ASN A 156 7.92 -0.24 6.61
C ASN A 156 8.93 -1.20 7.25
N VAL A 157 8.50 -2.42 7.36
CA VAL A 157 9.33 -3.56 7.80
C VAL A 157 9.11 -4.74 6.86
N VAL A 158 9.91 -5.82 6.98
CA VAL A 158 9.79 -7.02 6.12
C VAL A 158 10.01 -8.34 6.87
N THR A 159 10.15 -8.29 8.21
CA THR A 159 10.42 -9.48 9.04
C THR A 159 9.35 -9.68 10.10
N ALA A 160 9.18 -10.93 10.51
CA ALA A 160 8.18 -11.33 11.50
C ALA A 160 8.42 -10.65 12.86
N ASP A 161 9.67 -10.59 13.33
CA ASP A 161 10.08 -10.00 14.61
C ASP A 161 9.76 -8.50 14.67
N MET A 162 10.10 -7.72 13.64
CA MET A 162 9.78 -6.31 13.61
C MET A 162 8.28 -6.05 13.39
N THR A 163 7.57 -6.95 12.71
CA THR A 163 6.11 -6.88 12.65
C THR A 163 5.49 -7.04 14.04
N GLN A 164 5.97 -8.01 14.83
CA GLN A 164 5.53 -8.20 16.22
C GLN A 164 5.88 -6.98 17.08
N GLU A 165 7.10 -6.47 16.97
CA GLU A 165 7.56 -5.29 17.70
C GLU A 165 6.65 -4.07 17.46
N LEU A 166 6.33 -3.75 16.21
CA LEU A 166 5.44 -2.61 15.91
C LEU A 166 4.01 -2.83 16.42
N ILE A 167 3.51 -4.07 16.38
CA ILE A 167 2.18 -4.39 16.92
C ILE A 167 2.19 -4.21 18.45
N LEU A 168 3.20 -4.71 19.14
CA LEU A 168 3.33 -4.55 20.60
C LEU A 168 3.51 -3.08 21.00
N SER A 169 4.17 -2.30 20.15
CA SER A 169 4.29 -0.85 20.31
C SER A 169 2.99 -0.07 20.02
N GLY A 170 1.93 -0.74 19.55
CA GLY A 170 0.62 -0.12 19.39
C GLY A 170 0.11 0.05 17.95
N ALA A 171 0.78 -0.49 16.94
CA ALA A 171 0.26 -0.51 15.60
C ALA A 171 -0.93 -1.51 15.45
N ASP A 172 -2.00 -1.08 14.81
CA ASP A 172 -3.12 -1.94 14.43
C ASP A 172 -2.82 -2.69 13.12
N VAL A 173 -2.08 -2.05 12.24
CA VAL A 173 -1.73 -2.55 10.91
C VAL A 173 -0.27 -2.24 10.61
N VAL A 174 0.49 -3.25 10.21
CA VAL A 174 1.91 -3.08 9.85
C VAL A 174 2.09 -3.02 8.34
N LYS A 175 2.81 -2.00 7.86
CA LYS A 175 3.17 -1.84 6.44
C LYS A 175 4.42 -2.67 6.13
N VAL A 176 4.27 -3.64 5.21
CA VAL A 176 5.28 -4.63 4.85
C VAL A 176 5.79 -4.38 3.44
N GLY A 177 7.08 -4.06 3.33
CA GLY A 177 7.75 -3.88 2.04
C GLY A 177 8.96 -2.95 2.12
N ILE A 178 10.14 -3.43 1.74
CA ILE A 178 11.37 -2.67 1.55
C ILE A 178 11.96 -3.06 0.20
N GLY A 179 11.97 -2.12 -0.74
CA GLY A 179 12.56 -2.30 -2.06
C GLY A 179 11.69 -2.94 -3.15
N PRO A 180 10.39 -3.32 -2.96
CA PRO A 180 9.62 -3.97 -4.01
C PRO A 180 8.94 -2.97 -4.97
N GLY A 181 8.88 -1.69 -4.67
CA GLY A 181 8.17 -0.68 -5.46
C GLY A 181 8.75 -0.49 -6.86
N SER A 182 7.90 -0.20 -7.85
CA SER A 182 8.30 -0.04 -9.26
C SER A 182 9.24 1.15 -9.51
N VAL A 183 9.19 2.16 -8.67
CA VAL A 183 10.07 3.35 -8.70
C VAL A 183 11.05 3.39 -7.53
N CYS A 184 11.12 2.32 -6.74
CA CYS A 184 12.06 2.16 -5.64
C CYS A 184 13.42 1.69 -6.16
N THR A 185 14.51 2.29 -5.67
CA THR A 185 15.88 1.89 -6.00
C THR A 185 16.68 1.44 -4.76
N THR A 186 16.03 1.26 -3.61
CA THR A 186 16.68 0.86 -2.35
C THR A 186 17.53 -0.40 -2.51
N ARG A 187 17.02 -1.45 -3.18
CA ARG A 187 17.78 -2.69 -3.41
C ARG A 187 19.08 -2.44 -4.19
N ILE A 188 19.06 -1.50 -5.14
CA ILE A 188 20.24 -1.16 -5.97
C ILE A 188 21.21 -0.28 -5.19
N GLN A 189 20.70 0.71 -4.48
CA GLN A 189 21.52 1.72 -3.80
C GLN A 189 22.15 1.21 -2.50
N THR A 190 21.44 0.33 -1.80
CA THR A 190 21.85 -0.08 -0.44
C THR A 190 22.14 -1.57 -0.30
N GLY A 191 21.73 -2.40 -1.27
CA GLY A 191 21.74 -3.85 -1.15
C GLY A 191 20.69 -4.41 -0.18
N VAL A 192 19.84 -3.54 0.40
CA VAL A 192 18.79 -3.94 1.36
C VAL A 192 17.48 -4.19 0.65
N GLY A 193 16.76 -5.22 1.08
CA GLY A 193 15.43 -5.55 0.56
C GLY A 193 15.03 -6.97 0.93
N TYR A 194 13.78 -7.28 0.64
CA TYR A 194 13.23 -8.63 0.85
C TYR A 194 12.24 -8.96 -0.28
N PRO A 195 12.21 -10.18 -0.83
CA PRO A 195 11.22 -10.60 -1.81
C PRO A 195 9.81 -10.53 -1.24
N GLN A 196 8.93 -9.80 -1.92
CA GLN A 196 7.71 -9.29 -1.32
C GLN A 196 6.70 -10.38 -0.93
N LEU A 197 6.55 -11.44 -1.71
CA LEU A 197 5.61 -12.51 -1.36
C LEU A 197 6.04 -13.22 -0.07
N SER A 198 7.32 -13.53 0.09
CA SER A 198 7.83 -14.16 1.31
C SER A 198 7.68 -13.22 2.52
N ALA A 199 8.01 -11.93 2.37
CA ALA A 199 7.79 -10.95 3.42
C ALA A 199 6.32 -10.90 3.86
N VAL A 200 5.39 -10.90 2.90
CA VAL A 200 3.95 -10.88 3.18
C VAL A 200 3.52 -12.13 3.96
N ILE A 201 3.95 -13.32 3.54
CA ILE A 201 3.58 -14.58 4.21
C ILE A 201 4.09 -14.60 5.66
N GLU A 202 5.35 -14.27 5.87
CA GLU A 202 6.00 -14.31 7.20
C GLU A 202 5.42 -13.24 8.15
N CYS A 203 5.24 -12.02 7.65
CA CYS A 203 4.69 -10.93 8.45
C CYS A 203 3.17 -11.10 8.72
N ALA A 204 2.41 -11.71 7.77
CA ALA A 204 1.00 -12.01 7.99
C ALA A 204 0.82 -13.04 9.11
N ASP A 205 1.61 -14.10 9.12
CA ASP A 205 1.58 -15.12 10.17
C ASP A 205 1.85 -14.49 11.56
N ALA A 206 2.91 -13.68 11.65
CA ALA A 206 3.26 -12.97 12.87
C ALA A 206 2.17 -12.01 13.36
N ALA A 207 1.57 -11.23 12.46
CA ALA A 207 0.53 -10.26 12.77
C ALA A 207 -0.77 -10.93 13.20
N HIS A 208 -1.20 -11.96 12.46
CA HIS A 208 -2.42 -12.71 12.76
C HIS A 208 -2.33 -13.44 14.10
N GLY A 209 -1.14 -13.99 14.45
CA GLY A 209 -0.87 -14.58 15.76
C GLY A 209 -1.08 -13.61 16.92
N LEU A 210 -0.90 -12.32 16.70
CA LEU A 210 -1.13 -11.25 17.66
C LEU A 210 -2.51 -10.57 17.53
N GLY A 211 -3.36 -11.00 16.59
CA GLY A 211 -4.67 -10.40 16.34
C GLY A 211 -4.62 -9.01 15.68
N ALA A 212 -3.55 -8.71 14.97
CA ALA A 212 -3.37 -7.50 14.19
C ALA A 212 -3.33 -7.81 12.68
N HIS A 213 -3.07 -6.81 11.86
CA HIS A 213 -3.17 -6.89 10.41
C HIS A 213 -1.91 -6.39 9.71
N ILE A 214 -1.75 -6.76 8.42
CA ILE A 214 -0.68 -6.23 7.58
C ILE A 214 -1.21 -5.59 6.30
N ILE A 215 -0.39 -4.68 5.75
CA ILE A 215 -0.52 -4.15 4.40
C ILE A 215 0.65 -4.67 3.58
N ALA A 216 0.40 -5.35 2.46
CA ALA A 216 1.41 -5.63 1.45
C ALA A 216 1.67 -4.34 0.65
N ASP A 217 2.81 -3.70 0.87
CA ASP A 217 3.16 -2.41 0.26
C ASP A 217 4.25 -2.56 -0.80
N GLY A 218 3.86 -2.37 -2.06
CA GLY A 218 4.74 -2.47 -3.22
C GLY A 218 4.80 -3.86 -3.87
N GLY A 219 5.47 -3.92 -5.02
CA GLY A 219 5.67 -5.15 -5.80
C GLY A 219 4.53 -5.53 -6.74
N CYS A 220 3.32 -4.99 -6.57
CA CYS A 220 2.20 -5.25 -7.46
C CYS A 220 2.32 -4.42 -8.75
N THR A 221 2.32 -5.09 -9.90
CA THR A 221 2.39 -4.48 -11.23
C THR A 221 1.15 -4.76 -12.08
N CYS A 222 0.37 -5.76 -11.69
CA CYS A 222 -0.85 -6.19 -12.38
C CYS A 222 -1.89 -6.71 -11.37
N PRO A 223 -3.16 -6.89 -11.79
CA PRO A 223 -4.21 -7.42 -10.91
C PRO A 223 -3.90 -8.80 -10.31
N GLY A 224 -3.14 -9.63 -11.05
CA GLY A 224 -2.69 -10.94 -10.57
C GLY A 224 -1.78 -10.84 -9.35
N ASP A 225 -0.90 -9.83 -9.29
CA ASP A 225 -0.01 -9.62 -8.16
C ASP A 225 -0.80 -9.16 -6.91
N VAL A 226 -1.81 -8.31 -7.11
CA VAL A 226 -2.74 -7.92 -6.03
C VAL A 226 -3.44 -9.15 -5.45
N ALA A 227 -3.92 -10.05 -6.31
CA ALA A 227 -4.51 -11.30 -5.86
C ALA A 227 -3.51 -12.18 -5.11
N LYS A 228 -2.24 -12.28 -5.58
CA LYS A 228 -1.18 -13.04 -4.90
C LYS A 228 -0.84 -12.48 -3.53
N ALA A 229 -0.82 -11.16 -3.36
CA ALA A 229 -0.63 -10.54 -2.07
C ALA A 229 -1.72 -10.98 -1.07
N PHE A 230 -2.99 -10.93 -1.46
CA PHE A 230 -4.09 -11.46 -0.65
C PHE A 230 -4.00 -12.97 -0.44
N GLY A 231 -3.60 -13.71 -1.48
CA GLY A 231 -3.37 -15.17 -1.41
C GLY A 231 -2.24 -15.53 -0.44
N GLY A 232 -1.23 -14.69 -0.31
CA GLY A 232 -0.12 -14.80 0.65
C GLY A 232 -0.49 -14.43 2.09
N GLY A 233 -1.68 -13.91 2.32
CA GLY A 233 -2.17 -13.59 3.67
C GLY A 233 -2.28 -12.11 3.99
N ALA A 234 -1.96 -11.20 3.05
CA ALA A 234 -2.15 -9.78 3.28
C ALA A 234 -3.60 -9.45 3.62
N ASP A 235 -3.80 -8.62 4.64
CA ASP A 235 -5.12 -8.08 4.97
C ASP A 235 -5.47 -6.93 4.04
N PHE A 236 -4.50 -6.06 3.78
CA PHE A 236 -4.61 -4.93 2.85
C PHE A 236 -3.49 -4.99 1.81
N VAL A 237 -3.74 -4.39 0.64
CA VAL A 237 -2.72 -4.21 -0.40
C VAL A 237 -2.60 -2.73 -0.73
N MET A 238 -1.39 -2.15 -0.61
CA MET A 238 -1.13 -0.77 -0.97
C MET A 238 -0.59 -0.68 -2.39
N LEU A 239 -1.19 0.22 -3.18
CA LEU A 239 -0.90 0.39 -4.60
C LEU A 239 -0.42 1.82 -4.89
N GLY A 240 0.76 1.94 -5.50
CA GLY A 240 1.31 3.18 -6.03
C GLY A 240 1.17 3.24 -7.56
N GLY A 241 2.13 2.68 -8.29
CA GLY A 241 2.21 2.77 -9.74
C GLY A 241 0.98 2.26 -10.51
N MET A 242 0.23 1.30 -9.96
CA MET A 242 -1.02 0.84 -10.57
C MET A 242 -2.15 1.87 -10.51
N LEU A 243 -2.10 2.80 -9.57
CA LEU A 243 -3.07 3.91 -9.39
C LEU A 243 -2.50 5.27 -9.80
N ALA A 244 -1.27 5.32 -10.32
CA ALA A 244 -0.65 6.54 -10.82
C ALA A 244 -1.04 6.83 -12.28
N GLY A 245 -0.86 8.08 -12.72
CA GLY A 245 -1.08 8.50 -14.10
C GLY A 245 -2.53 8.81 -14.46
N HIS A 246 -3.38 9.06 -13.47
CA HIS A 246 -4.79 9.41 -13.63
C HIS A 246 -5.06 10.90 -13.45
N GLU A 247 -6.17 11.38 -14.02
CA GLU A 247 -6.62 12.77 -13.90
C GLU A 247 -6.70 13.23 -12.45
N GLU A 248 -7.25 12.38 -11.59
CA GLU A 248 -7.50 12.67 -10.19
C GLU A 248 -6.21 12.83 -9.37
N GLY A 249 -5.11 12.22 -9.83
CA GLY A 249 -3.78 12.38 -9.23
C GLY A 249 -3.12 13.72 -9.56
N GLY A 250 -3.65 14.45 -10.53
CA GLY A 250 -3.07 15.69 -10.99
C GLY A 250 -1.73 15.49 -11.72
N GLY A 251 -0.91 16.54 -11.72
CA GLY A 251 0.37 16.53 -12.42
C GLY A 251 0.28 17.11 -13.84
N LYS A 252 1.44 17.42 -14.41
CA LYS A 252 1.53 17.99 -15.76
C LYS A 252 1.47 16.89 -16.80
N ILE A 253 0.50 16.97 -17.70
CA ILE A 253 0.43 16.10 -18.88
C ILE A 253 1.47 16.56 -19.90
N ILE A 254 2.31 15.63 -20.34
CA ILE A 254 3.35 15.82 -21.35
C ILE A 254 2.90 15.08 -22.60
N SER A 255 2.80 15.78 -23.74
CA SER A 255 2.46 15.19 -25.03
C SER A 255 3.74 14.95 -25.84
N GLU A 256 4.00 13.69 -26.21
CA GLU A 256 5.13 13.27 -27.04
C GLU A 256 4.65 12.24 -28.05
N ASN A 257 4.91 12.46 -29.35
CA ASN A 257 4.55 11.54 -30.44
C ASN A 257 3.09 11.05 -30.36
N GLU A 258 2.15 12.00 -30.24
CA GLU A 258 0.70 11.74 -30.13
C GLU A 258 0.26 10.96 -28.88
N LYS A 259 1.17 10.67 -27.96
CA LYS A 259 0.89 10.01 -26.70
C LYS A 259 1.01 10.99 -25.55
N GLN A 260 0.19 10.76 -24.52
CA GLN A 260 0.21 11.57 -23.31
C GLN A 260 0.84 10.79 -22.16
N TYR A 261 1.67 11.50 -21.39
CA TYR A 261 2.41 10.95 -20.25
C TYR A 261 2.28 11.86 -19.03
N ILE A 262 2.50 11.30 -17.86
CA ILE A 262 2.68 12.03 -16.59
C ILE A 262 4.00 11.59 -15.97
N GLU A 263 4.69 12.51 -15.31
CA GLU A 263 5.85 12.18 -14.49
C GLU A 263 5.40 11.51 -13.19
N PHE A 264 6.06 10.42 -12.85
CA PHE A 264 5.84 9.66 -11.62
C PHE A 264 7.18 9.32 -10.98
N TYR A 265 7.27 9.45 -9.66
CA TYR A 265 8.52 9.25 -8.93
C TYR A 265 8.30 8.66 -7.54
N GLY A 266 9.35 8.03 -7.01
CA GLY A 266 9.32 7.45 -5.67
C GLY A 266 9.36 8.52 -4.58
N SER A 267 8.75 8.24 -3.43
CA SER A 267 8.73 9.18 -2.28
C SER A 267 10.12 9.52 -1.73
N SER A 268 11.14 8.70 -2.03
CA SER A 268 12.55 8.91 -1.68
C SER A 268 13.41 9.25 -2.89
N SER A 269 12.81 9.68 -4.00
CA SER A 269 13.55 10.16 -5.18
C SER A 269 14.12 11.56 -4.94
N GLU A 270 15.09 11.95 -5.76
CA GLU A 270 15.68 13.28 -5.71
C GLU A 270 14.62 14.37 -5.91
N GLU A 271 13.69 14.16 -6.87
CA GLU A 271 12.58 15.08 -7.13
C GLU A 271 11.64 15.24 -5.93
N ALA A 272 11.31 14.14 -5.24
CA ALA A 272 10.48 14.23 -4.05
C ALA A 272 11.21 14.94 -2.91
N ILE A 273 12.49 14.66 -2.75
CA ILE A 273 13.33 15.29 -1.71
C ILE A 273 13.51 16.78 -1.98
N GLU A 274 13.79 17.16 -3.23
CA GLU A 274 13.90 18.57 -3.62
C GLU A 274 12.59 19.31 -3.42
N LYS A 275 11.49 18.75 -3.89
CA LYS A 275 10.15 19.36 -3.81
C LYS A 275 9.67 19.56 -2.36
N HIS A 276 9.97 18.61 -1.47
CA HIS A 276 9.36 18.58 -0.14
C HIS A 276 10.31 18.92 1.01
N TYR A 277 11.62 18.82 0.78
CA TYR A 277 12.65 18.98 1.84
C TYR A 277 13.80 19.91 1.46
N GLY A 278 13.76 20.51 0.27
CA GLY A 278 14.72 21.53 -0.15
C GLY A 278 16.06 21.00 -0.65
N GLY A 279 16.16 19.71 -0.94
CA GLY A 279 17.32 19.08 -1.58
C GLY A 279 17.92 17.91 -0.82
N LEU A 280 18.78 17.16 -1.53
CA LEU A 280 19.48 15.99 -1.00
C LEU A 280 20.70 16.43 -0.18
N SER A 281 20.84 15.89 1.03
CA SER A 281 22.03 16.10 1.85
C SER A 281 23.19 15.22 1.36
N ASP A 282 24.44 15.68 1.49
CA ASP A 282 25.65 14.98 1.02
C ASP A 282 25.83 13.55 1.56
N TYR A 283 25.21 13.23 2.72
CA TYR A 283 25.26 11.91 3.34
C TYR A 283 24.10 10.99 2.96
N ARG A 284 23.16 11.43 2.09
CA ARG A 284 22.00 10.63 1.66
C ARG A 284 22.12 10.27 0.19
N SER A 285 21.73 9.04 -0.12
CA SER A 285 21.50 8.59 -1.49
C SER A 285 20.01 8.66 -1.82
N SER A 286 19.68 8.99 -3.06
CA SER A 286 18.30 8.87 -3.56
C SER A 286 17.95 7.40 -3.72
N GLU A 287 16.85 6.97 -3.10
CA GLU A 287 16.34 5.61 -3.16
C GLU A 287 15.08 5.47 -4.01
N GLY A 288 14.85 6.42 -4.90
CA GLY A 288 13.75 6.43 -5.85
C GLY A 288 14.17 6.96 -7.21
N LYS A 289 13.44 6.57 -8.24
CA LYS A 289 13.63 7.07 -9.61
C LYS A 289 12.39 7.80 -10.11
N LYS A 290 12.61 8.72 -11.05
CA LYS A 290 11.58 9.40 -11.83
C LYS A 290 11.38 8.68 -13.16
N VAL A 291 10.14 8.50 -13.55
CA VAL A 291 9.76 7.87 -14.80
C VAL A 291 8.60 8.63 -15.46
N LYS A 292 8.51 8.55 -16.78
CA LYS A 292 7.30 8.95 -17.52
C LYS A 292 6.39 7.74 -17.64
N ILE A 293 5.16 7.86 -17.17
CA ILE A 293 4.14 6.82 -17.29
C ILE A 293 3.02 7.30 -18.21
N PRO A 294 2.35 6.41 -18.95
CA PRO A 294 1.21 6.79 -19.77
C PRO A 294 0.12 7.48 -18.95
N PHE A 295 -0.45 8.55 -19.48
CA PHE A 295 -1.68 9.14 -18.95
C PHE A 295 -2.84 8.18 -19.20
N ARG A 296 -3.58 7.85 -18.15
CA ARG A 296 -4.60 6.77 -18.15
C ARG A 296 -6.04 7.29 -18.08
N GLY A 297 -6.24 8.63 -18.13
CA GLY A 297 -7.55 9.24 -17.92
C GLY A 297 -8.08 8.99 -16.50
N LYS A 298 -9.37 8.72 -16.35
CA LYS A 298 -10.02 8.54 -15.03
C LYS A 298 -9.64 7.23 -14.36
N ILE A 299 -9.44 7.27 -13.03
CA ILE A 299 -9.00 6.15 -12.20
C ILE A 299 -10.01 4.98 -12.16
N ASP A 300 -11.27 5.24 -12.42
CA ASP A 300 -12.35 4.24 -12.42
C ASP A 300 -12.06 2.99 -13.26
N GLN A 301 -11.45 3.16 -14.44
CA GLN A 301 -11.13 2.04 -15.33
C GLN A 301 -10.07 1.11 -14.72
N SER A 302 -9.02 1.69 -14.16
CA SER A 302 -7.97 0.93 -13.48
C SER A 302 -8.50 0.20 -12.25
N VAL A 303 -9.34 0.85 -11.45
CA VAL A 303 -9.99 0.21 -10.29
C VAL A 303 -10.83 -0.98 -10.73
N LYS A 304 -11.70 -0.81 -11.74
CA LYS A 304 -12.53 -1.90 -12.27
C LYS A 304 -11.69 -3.06 -12.80
N ALA A 305 -10.60 -2.78 -13.50
CA ALA A 305 -9.68 -3.80 -14.01
C ALA A 305 -9.00 -4.58 -12.86
N ILE A 306 -8.51 -3.88 -11.82
CA ILE A 306 -7.91 -4.49 -10.64
C ILE A 306 -8.93 -5.41 -9.93
N LEU A 307 -10.11 -4.89 -9.62
CA LEU A 307 -11.15 -5.64 -8.93
C LEU A 307 -11.65 -6.82 -9.77
N GLY A 308 -11.76 -6.65 -11.08
CA GLY A 308 -12.11 -7.72 -12.03
C GLY A 308 -11.08 -8.85 -12.03
N GLY A 309 -9.79 -8.51 -12.04
CA GLY A 309 -8.71 -9.49 -11.96
C GLY A 309 -8.71 -10.27 -10.66
N VAL A 310 -8.87 -9.59 -9.51
CA VAL A 310 -8.95 -10.25 -8.19
C VAL A 310 -10.15 -11.18 -8.11
N ARG A 311 -11.34 -10.77 -8.62
CA ARG A 311 -12.51 -11.67 -8.70
C ARG A 311 -12.23 -12.90 -9.56
N SER A 312 -11.55 -12.71 -10.69
CA SER A 312 -11.16 -13.83 -11.56
C SER A 312 -10.26 -14.82 -10.82
N SER A 313 -9.25 -14.33 -10.12
CA SER A 313 -8.36 -15.19 -9.32
C SER A 313 -9.14 -15.99 -8.27
N CYS A 314 -10.08 -15.36 -7.56
CA CYS A 314 -10.95 -16.05 -6.62
C CYS A 314 -11.75 -17.17 -7.27
N THR A 315 -12.32 -16.96 -8.47
CA THR A 315 -13.07 -18.01 -9.17
C THR A 315 -12.19 -19.18 -9.59
N TYR A 316 -10.96 -18.92 -10.03
CA TYR A 316 -10.01 -19.97 -10.44
C TYR A 316 -9.55 -20.86 -9.27
N VAL A 317 -9.54 -20.35 -8.06
CA VAL A 317 -9.13 -21.13 -6.87
C VAL A 317 -10.32 -21.60 -6.02
N GLY A 318 -11.55 -21.25 -6.42
CA GLY A 318 -12.76 -21.64 -5.72
C GLY A 318 -13.03 -20.86 -4.43
N ALA A 319 -12.56 -19.62 -4.33
CA ALA A 319 -12.79 -18.73 -3.19
C ALA A 319 -14.04 -17.86 -3.41
N PRO A 320 -15.16 -18.06 -2.67
CA PRO A 320 -16.38 -17.27 -2.84
C PRO A 320 -16.27 -15.84 -2.31
N SER A 321 -15.21 -15.55 -1.55
CA SER A 321 -14.93 -14.20 -1.06
C SER A 321 -13.44 -13.96 -0.94
N LEU A 322 -13.05 -12.70 -0.92
CA LEU A 322 -11.65 -12.30 -0.69
C LEU A 322 -11.12 -12.84 0.64
N LYS A 323 -11.98 -12.90 1.67
CA LYS A 323 -11.64 -13.48 2.99
C LYS A 323 -11.14 -14.93 2.90
N GLN A 324 -11.61 -15.68 1.93
CA GLN A 324 -11.27 -17.10 1.79
C GLN A 324 -10.12 -17.32 0.81
N LEU A 325 -9.67 -16.29 0.10
CA LEU A 325 -8.65 -16.43 -0.94
C LEU A 325 -7.37 -17.10 -0.42
N SER A 326 -6.82 -16.65 0.70
CA SER A 326 -5.60 -17.25 1.28
C SER A 326 -5.77 -18.71 1.62
N LYS A 327 -6.92 -19.11 2.18
CA LYS A 327 -7.23 -20.51 2.50
C LYS A 327 -7.42 -21.39 1.26
N CYS A 328 -7.88 -20.82 0.16
CA CYS A 328 -8.06 -21.53 -1.12
C CYS A 328 -6.77 -21.52 -1.95
N THR A 329 -5.79 -20.70 -1.62
CA THR A 329 -4.55 -20.56 -2.37
C THR A 329 -3.65 -21.80 -2.26
N THR A 330 -3.04 -22.16 -3.38
CA THR A 330 -1.84 -22.96 -3.49
C THR A 330 -0.98 -22.29 -4.54
N PHE A 331 0.21 -21.86 -4.15
CA PHE A 331 1.18 -21.33 -5.09
C PHE A 331 1.98 -22.46 -5.73
N ILE A 332 2.26 -22.31 -7.02
CA ILE A 332 3.27 -23.10 -7.73
C ILE A 332 4.42 -22.16 -8.11
N ARG A 333 5.63 -22.59 -7.86
CA ARG A 333 6.84 -21.87 -8.25
C ARG A 333 7.07 -22.00 -9.75
N VAL A 334 7.44 -20.90 -10.41
CA VAL A 334 7.61 -20.83 -11.85
C VAL A 334 8.86 -20.03 -12.20
N ASN A 335 9.50 -20.39 -13.33
CA ASN A 335 10.64 -19.64 -13.86
C ASN A 335 10.19 -18.51 -14.82
N GLN A 336 9.03 -18.66 -15.43
CA GLN A 336 8.45 -17.68 -16.35
C GLN A 336 6.95 -17.57 -16.11
N GLN A 337 6.46 -16.34 -16.04
CA GLN A 337 5.09 -16.02 -15.66
C GLN A 337 4.20 -15.66 -16.86
N TYR A 338 4.77 -15.00 -17.86
CA TYR A 338 4.04 -14.41 -18.97
C TYR A 338 4.47 -15.01 -20.30
N ASN A 339 3.49 -15.08 -21.23
CA ASN A 339 3.78 -15.32 -22.63
C ASN A 339 4.01 -13.96 -23.30
N ASP A 340 5.24 -13.62 -23.61
CA ASP A 340 5.66 -12.34 -24.18
C ASP A 340 5.64 -12.30 -25.72
N THR A 341 4.96 -13.25 -26.39
CA THR A 341 4.95 -13.37 -27.87
C THR A 341 4.52 -12.08 -28.57
N PHE A 342 3.60 -11.33 -27.99
CA PHE A 342 3.11 -10.04 -28.49
C PHE A 342 3.49 -8.84 -27.63
N GLY A 343 4.46 -9.00 -26.74
CA GLY A 343 4.83 -7.99 -25.76
C GLY A 343 3.93 -7.98 -24.52
N ARG A 344 4.28 -7.15 -23.55
CA ARG A 344 3.41 -6.92 -22.39
C ARG A 344 2.37 -5.87 -22.74
N VAL A 345 1.11 -6.19 -22.57
CA VAL A 345 -0.03 -5.26 -22.72
C VAL A 345 -0.09 -4.28 -21.55
#